data_9a54d826a82125d69a5814fa42e56ec9
#
_entry.id   9a54d826a82125d69a5814fa42e56ec9
#
_cell.length_a   1.000
_cell.length_b   1.000
_cell.length_c   1.000
_cell.angle_alpha   90.00
_cell.angle_beta   90.00
_cell.angle_gamma   90.00
#
_symmetry.space_group_name_H-M   'P 1'
#
loop_
_entity.id
_entity.type
_entity.pdbx_description
1 polymer ?
#
loop_
_entity_poly.entity_id
_entity_poly.type
_entity_poly.pdbx_seq_one_letter_code
_entity_poly.pdbx_strand_id
1 'polypeptide(L)'
;MTRSLYRFTFMPQITRSARRWAALSLCLMSFAATHASASVTLLGNRVIYPAEAREKTLQFTNDDGTPALMQIWLDINNPKSTPENADAPFVASPQIFRMNPHSGQMVRLSFVGQPLPRDRESLFYLNFLQVPAVRQTDSDKNKLLLLVTNRLKVFYRPAGLAGDANHVIDRLS
;
A
#
# COMPACT_ATOMS: atom_id res chain seq x y z
N MET A 1 68.64 11.29 25.83
CA MET A 1 68.55 10.22 24.80
C MET A 1 67.11 9.96 24.50
N THR A 2 66.58 10.64 23.46
CA THR A 2 65.18 10.58 23.04
C THR A 2 65.12 9.84 21.70
N ARG A 3 64.57 8.59 21.70
CA ARG A 3 64.36 7.84 20.47
C ARG A 3 62.96 8.18 19.89
N SER A 4 62.97 8.94 18.82
CA SER A 4 61.79 9.19 17.98
C SER A 4 61.47 7.93 17.15
N LEU A 5 60.27 7.31 17.41
CA LEU A 5 59.75 6.21 16.61
C LEU A 5 58.88 6.78 15.49
N TYR A 6 59.41 6.86 14.29
CA TYR A 6 58.64 7.10 13.06
C TYR A 6 57.79 5.87 12.74
N ARG A 7 56.46 5.96 12.96
CA ARG A 7 55.48 4.99 12.46
C ARG A 7 55.29 5.28 10.96
N PHE A 8 55.88 4.44 10.13
CA PHE A 8 55.55 4.40 8.70
C PHE A 8 54.17 3.78 8.55
N THR A 9 53.17 4.60 8.20
CA THR A 9 51.84 4.15 7.81
C THR A 9 51.89 3.68 6.35
N PHE A 10 51.97 2.39 6.15
CA PHE A 10 51.93 1.78 4.81
C PHE A 10 50.48 1.92 4.30
N MET A 11 50.21 2.91 3.44
CA MET A 11 48.99 2.97 2.68
C MET A 11 49.10 2.01 1.49
N PRO A 12 48.30 0.95 1.39
CA PRO A 12 48.33 0.04 0.24
C PRO A 12 47.87 0.84 -0.99
N GLN A 13 48.73 0.97 -1.98
CA GLN A 13 48.38 1.53 -3.29
C GLN A 13 47.47 0.50 -4.00
N ILE A 14 46.18 0.77 -4.03
CA ILE A 14 45.21 -0.03 -4.78
C ILE A 14 45.56 0.11 -6.26
N THR A 15 46.03 -0.95 -6.89
CA THR A 15 46.43 -0.96 -8.31
C THR A 15 45.22 -0.60 -9.20
N ARG A 16 45.51 0.03 -10.36
CA ARG A 16 44.44 0.40 -11.32
C ARG A 16 43.55 -0.77 -11.76
N SER A 17 44.13 -1.97 -11.78
CA SER A 17 43.39 -3.22 -12.04
C SER A 17 42.40 -3.56 -10.91
N ALA A 18 42.80 -3.46 -9.64
CA ALA A 18 41.88 -3.73 -8.52
C ALA A 18 40.69 -2.74 -8.47
N ARG A 19 40.91 -1.47 -8.83
CA ARG A 19 39.81 -0.49 -8.98
C ARG A 19 38.82 -0.86 -10.10
N ARG A 20 39.33 -1.36 -11.23
CA ARG A 20 38.46 -1.82 -12.34
C ARG A 20 37.64 -3.04 -11.96
N TRP A 21 38.23 -3.99 -11.28
CA TRP A 21 37.53 -5.18 -10.78
C TRP A 21 36.49 -4.83 -9.71
N ALA A 22 36.81 -3.92 -8.80
CA ALA A 22 35.86 -3.41 -7.80
C ALA A 22 34.69 -2.66 -8.45
N ALA A 23 34.92 -1.85 -9.47
CA ALA A 23 33.88 -1.17 -10.22
C ALA A 23 32.98 -2.15 -11.00
N LEU A 24 33.56 -3.20 -11.61
CA LEU A 24 32.81 -4.26 -12.28
C LEU A 24 31.91 -5.04 -11.30
N SER A 25 32.45 -5.39 -10.13
CA SER A 25 31.71 -6.09 -9.08
C SER A 25 30.56 -5.23 -8.53
N LEU A 26 30.77 -3.93 -8.38
CA LEU A 26 29.71 -3.00 -7.94
C LEU A 26 28.60 -2.87 -8.99
N CYS A 27 28.96 -2.81 -10.28
CA CYS A 27 27.96 -2.83 -11.37
C CYS A 27 27.18 -4.15 -11.43
N LEU A 28 27.84 -5.31 -11.25
CA LEU A 28 27.14 -6.60 -11.21
C LEU A 28 26.17 -6.71 -10.02
N MET A 29 26.54 -6.19 -8.84
CA MET A 29 25.67 -6.17 -7.68
C MET A 29 24.41 -5.29 -7.88
N SER A 30 24.50 -4.23 -8.68
CA SER A 30 23.36 -3.36 -9.01
C SER A 30 22.29 -4.07 -9.86
N PHE A 31 22.64 -5.07 -10.65
CA PHE A 31 21.72 -5.88 -11.45
C PHE A 31 20.97 -6.94 -10.65
N ALA A 32 21.42 -7.25 -9.43
CA ALA A 32 20.77 -8.24 -8.56
C ALA A 32 19.64 -7.64 -7.68
N ALA A 33 19.24 -6.38 -7.89
CA ALA A 33 18.10 -5.78 -7.21
C ALA A 33 16.81 -6.51 -7.61
N THR A 34 16.35 -7.42 -6.75
CA THR A 34 15.05 -8.08 -6.89
C THR A 34 13.95 -7.02 -6.77
N HIS A 35 13.10 -6.93 -7.78
CA HIS A 35 11.95 -6.05 -7.73
C HIS A 35 11.01 -6.47 -6.59
N ALA A 36 10.84 -5.63 -5.58
CA ALA A 36 9.75 -5.78 -4.63
C ALA A 36 8.43 -5.47 -5.36
N SER A 37 7.66 -6.52 -5.66
CA SER A 37 6.34 -6.36 -6.28
C SER A 37 5.30 -6.22 -5.17
N ALA A 38 4.61 -5.08 -5.14
CA ALA A 38 3.38 -4.94 -4.37
C ALA A 38 2.26 -5.60 -5.17
N SER A 39 1.58 -6.56 -4.57
CA SER A 39 0.69 -7.46 -5.30
C SER A 39 -0.63 -6.78 -5.70
N VAL A 40 -1.45 -6.30 -4.77
CA VAL A 40 -2.67 -5.55 -5.11
C VAL A 40 -2.58 -4.13 -4.58
N THR A 41 -2.83 -3.17 -5.45
CA THR A 41 -2.79 -1.75 -5.14
C THR A 41 -4.15 -1.09 -5.35
N LEU A 42 -4.44 -0.06 -4.56
CA LEU A 42 -5.56 0.86 -4.76
C LEU A 42 -4.99 2.21 -5.21
N LEU A 43 -5.58 2.79 -6.23
CA LEU A 43 -5.16 4.11 -6.70
C LEU A 43 -5.41 5.18 -5.62
N GLY A 44 -4.30 5.76 -5.12
CA GLY A 44 -4.31 6.77 -4.07
C GLY A 44 -4.09 6.22 -2.65
N ASN A 45 -3.85 7.12 -1.70
CA ASN A 45 -3.59 6.81 -0.29
C ASN A 45 -4.77 7.16 0.64
N ARG A 46 -5.85 7.68 0.09
CA ARG A 46 -7.10 8.04 0.78
C ARG A 46 -8.25 8.04 -0.22
N VAL A 47 -9.45 7.92 0.30
CA VAL A 47 -10.69 8.04 -0.48
C VAL A 47 -11.44 9.28 -0.02
N ILE A 48 -11.80 10.16 -0.95
CA ILE A 48 -12.71 11.27 -0.69
C ILE A 48 -14.06 10.90 -1.29
N TYR A 49 -15.07 10.79 -0.43
CA TYR A 49 -16.44 10.48 -0.80
C TYR A 49 -17.29 11.76 -0.68
N PRO A 50 -17.69 12.39 -1.79
CA PRO A 50 -18.58 13.54 -1.77
C PRO A 50 -19.97 13.15 -1.23
N ALA A 51 -20.55 13.93 -0.33
CA ALA A 51 -21.84 13.61 0.30
C ALA A 51 -23.01 13.56 -0.70
N GLU A 52 -22.91 14.32 -1.80
CA GLU A 52 -23.89 14.32 -2.89
C GLU A 52 -23.74 13.14 -3.87
N ALA A 53 -22.63 12.42 -3.82
CA ALA A 53 -22.41 11.29 -4.69
C ALA A 53 -23.24 10.08 -4.23
N ARG A 54 -23.91 9.42 -5.17
CA ARG A 54 -24.61 8.16 -4.89
C ARG A 54 -23.64 7.02 -4.65
N GLU A 55 -22.49 7.05 -5.34
CA GLU A 55 -21.44 6.04 -5.22
C GLU A 55 -20.08 6.64 -5.59
N LYS A 56 -19.03 6.02 -5.11
CA LYS A 56 -17.64 6.30 -5.45
C LYS A 56 -16.98 5.04 -5.95
N THR A 57 -16.42 5.08 -7.17
CA THR A 57 -15.68 3.95 -7.72
C THR A 57 -14.24 3.95 -7.19
N LEU A 58 -13.80 2.78 -6.74
CA LEU A 58 -12.44 2.48 -6.32
C LEU A 58 -11.83 1.54 -7.33
N GLN A 59 -10.64 1.85 -7.83
CA GLN A 59 -9.92 1.02 -8.81
C GLN A 59 -8.81 0.25 -8.10
N PHE A 60 -8.94 -1.07 -8.07
CA PHE A 60 -7.90 -2.00 -7.62
C PHE A 60 -7.14 -2.54 -8.83
N THR A 61 -5.83 -2.74 -8.67
CA THR A 61 -4.97 -3.33 -9.70
C THR A 61 -4.13 -4.44 -9.05
N ASN A 62 -4.11 -5.61 -9.66
CA ASN A 62 -3.22 -6.70 -9.29
C ASN A 62 -2.01 -6.67 -10.24
N ASP A 63 -0.87 -6.22 -9.75
CA ASP A 63 0.37 -6.14 -10.52
C ASP A 63 1.18 -7.45 -10.46
N ASP A 64 0.72 -8.43 -9.66
CA ASP A 64 1.38 -9.72 -9.50
C ASP A 64 1.03 -10.69 -10.65
N GLY A 65 1.96 -11.61 -10.93
CA GLY A 65 1.76 -12.76 -11.82
C GLY A 65 0.89 -13.87 -11.25
N THR A 66 0.37 -13.72 -10.02
CA THR A 66 -0.51 -14.69 -9.36
C THR A 66 -1.87 -14.10 -9.05
N PRO A 67 -2.96 -14.92 -9.09
CA PRO A 67 -4.27 -14.43 -8.71
C PRO A 67 -4.35 -14.20 -7.20
N ALA A 68 -5.23 -13.26 -6.80
CA ALA A 68 -5.52 -12.96 -5.40
C ALA A 68 -7.02 -12.97 -5.14
N LEU A 69 -7.43 -13.44 -3.96
CA LEU A 69 -8.78 -13.23 -3.43
C LEU A 69 -8.75 -11.96 -2.58
N MET A 70 -9.69 -11.07 -2.83
CA MET A 70 -9.83 -9.81 -2.12
C MET A 70 -11.08 -9.81 -1.27
N GLN A 71 -10.98 -9.28 -0.05
CA GLN A 71 -12.11 -9.02 0.83
C GLN A 71 -12.04 -7.59 1.34
N ILE A 72 -13.16 -6.85 1.26
CA ILE A 72 -13.24 -5.42 1.58
C ILE A 72 -14.32 -5.20 2.63
N TRP A 73 -14.01 -4.36 3.64
CA TRP A 73 -14.96 -3.88 4.64
C TRP A 73 -14.58 -2.48 5.12
N LEU A 74 -15.51 -1.82 5.79
CA LEU A 74 -15.27 -0.48 6.34
C LEU A 74 -15.62 -0.42 7.83
N ASP A 75 -14.86 0.37 8.56
CA ASP A 75 -15.09 0.62 9.99
C ASP A 75 -15.00 2.12 10.34
N ILE A 76 -15.55 2.48 11.50
CA ILE A 76 -15.51 3.85 12.01
C ILE A 76 -14.12 4.20 12.56
N ASN A 77 -13.57 3.41 13.45
CA ASN A 77 -12.21 3.59 14.00
C ASN A 77 -11.75 2.37 14.83
N ASN A 78 -11.97 1.17 14.31
CA ASN A 78 -11.54 -0.06 14.96
C ASN A 78 -10.36 -0.69 14.21
N PRO A 79 -9.09 -0.52 14.66
CA PRO A 79 -7.93 -1.13 14.02
C PRO A 79 -7.96 -2.66 13.98
N LYS A 80 -8.80 -3.29 14.79
CA LYS A 80 -9.00 -4.74 14.87
C LYS A 80 -10.31 -5.17 14.20
N SER A 81 -10.88 -4.30 13.35
CA SER A 81 -12.13 -4.65 12.66
C SER A 81 -11.92 -5.82 11.71
N THR A 82 -12.97 -6.60 11.59
CA THR A 82 -13.10 -7.73 10.68
C THR A 82 -14.35 -7.52 9.83
N PRO A 83 -14.53 -8.26 8.73
CA PRO A 83 -15.75 -8.16 7.94
C PRO A 83 -17.04 -8.39 8.74
N GLU A 84 -16.97 -9.23 9.81
CA GLU A 84 -18.11 -9.59 10.65
C GLU A 84 -18.53 -8.48 11.63
N ASN A 85 -17.58 -7.62 12.02
CA ASN A 85 -17.81 -6.51 12.95
C ASN A 85 -17.62 -5.12 12.33
N ALA A 86 -17.68 -5.06 11.01
CA ALA A 86 -17.63 -3.81 10.25
C ALA A 86 -18.84 -2.93 10.58
N ASP A 87 -18.60 -1.67 11.00
CA ASP A 87 -19.62 -0.80 11.58
C ASP A 87 -19.77 0.54 10.84
N ALA A 88 -18.98 0.79 9.79
CA ALA A 88 -19.15 2.01 9.01
C ALA A 88 -20.39 1.94 8.10
N PRO A 89 -21.10 3.06 7.93
CA PRO A 89 -22.33 3.12 7.14
C PRO A 89 -22.05 3.17 5.62
N PHE A 90 -21.25 2.22 5.16
CA PHE A 90 -20.88 2.08 3.75
C PHE A 90 -21.04 0.64 3.28
N VAL A 91 -21.41 0.49 2.03
CA VAL A 91 -21.43 -0.79 1.33
C VAL A 91 -20.43 -0.75 0.18
N ALA A 92 -19.51 -1.70 0.16
CA ALA A 92 -18.63 -1.96 -0.98
C ALA A 92 -19.24 -3.04 -1.87
N SER A 93 -19.23 -2.88 -3.18
CA SER A 93 -19.76 -3.87 -4.12
C SER A 93 -18.83 -4.04 -5.32
N PRO A 94 -18.26 -5.25 -5.54
CA PRO A 94 -18.33 -6.45 -4.68
C PRO A 94 -17.50 -6.33 -3.40
N GLN A 95 -17.89 -7.04 -2.33
CA GLN A 95 -17.11 -7.10 -1.08
C GLN A 95 -16.04 -8.19 -1.12
N ILE A 96 -16.31 -9.29 -1.84
CA ILE A 96 -15.38 -10.38 -2.03
C ILE A 96 -15.28 -10.65 -3.53
N PHE A 97 -14.06 -10.71 -4.04
CA PHE A 97 -13.80 -11.00 -5.46
C PHE A 97 -12.42 -11.54 -5.68
N ARG A 98 -12.27 -12.30 -6.77
CA ARG A 98 -10.97 -12.78 -7.24
C ARG A 98 -10.44 -11.83 -8.30
N MET A 99 -9.18 -11.46 -8.18
CA MET A 99 -8.43 -10.75 -9.21
C MET A 99 -7.50 -11.72 -9.94
N ASN A 100 -7.53 -11.70 -11.26
CA ASN A 100 -6.57 -12.44 -12.05
C ASN A 100 -5.21 -11.74 -12.05
N PRO A 101 -4.13 -12.43 -12.47
CA PRO A 101 -2.85 -11.80 -12.68
C PRO A 101 -2.97 -10.60 -13.62
N HIS A 102 -2.25 -9.52 -13.31
CA HIS A 102 -2.17 -8.31 -14.14
C HIS A 102 -3.53 -7.75 -14.57
N SER A 103 -4.51 -7.79 -13.66
CA SER A 103 -5.89 -7.33 -13.93
C SER A 103 -6.33 -6.23 -12.98
N GLY A 104 -7.31 -5.46 -13.44
CA GLY A 104 -7.98 -4.45 -12.63
C GLY A 104 -9.37 -4.89 -12.20
N GLN A 105 -9.86 -4.35 -11.08
CA GLN A 105 -11.22 -4.53 -10.59
C GLN A 105 -11.76 -3.23 -10.03
N MET A 106 -12.93 -2.85 -10.49
CA MET A 106 -13.68 -1.72 -9.92
C MET A 106 -14.58 -2.20 -8.79
N VAL A 107 -14.54 -1.47 -7.68
CA VAL A 107 -15.43 -1.65 -6.52
C VAL A 107 -16.20 -0.37 -6.31
N ARG A 108 -17.51 -0.45 -6.22
CA ARG A 108 -18.38 0.70 -5.92
C ARG A 108 -18.56 0.80 -4.41
N LEU A 109 -18.35 1.98 -3.89
CA LEU A 109 -18.58 2.34 -2.51
C LEU A 109 -19.82 3.22 -2.43
N SER A 110 -20.83 2.83 -1.66
CA SER A 110 -22.08 3.57 -1.47
C SER A 110 -22.29 3.88 0.01
N PHE A 111 -22.68 5.10 0.33
CA PHE A 111 -23.08 5.49 1.67
C PHE A 111 -24.54 5.13 1.92
N VAL A 112 -24.82 4.42 3.03
CA VAL A 112 -26.16 3.91 3.39
C VAL A 112 -26.60 4.36 4.79
N GLY A 113 -25.85 5.25 5.41
CA GLY A 113 -26.08 5.68 6.80
C GLY A 113 -27.04 6.85 6.96
N GLN A 114 -27.17 7.26 8.22
CA GLN A 114 -27.87 8.47 8.62
C GLN A 114 -27.08 9.71 8.16
N PRO A 115 -27.74 10.87 7.99
CA PRO A 115 -27.05 12.11 7.66
C PRO A 115 -25.94 12.43 8.67
N LEU A 116 -24.77 12.77 8.16
CA LEU A 116 -23.59 13.13 8.94
C LEU A 116 -23.47 14.66 9.11
N PRO A 117 -22.61 15.15 10.03
CA PRO A 117 -22.34 16.59 10.17
C PRO A 117 -22.03 17.26 8.83
N ARG A 118 -22.56 18.46 8.62
CA ARG A 118 -22.40 19.24 7.37
C ARG A 118 -21.32 20.31 7.45
N ASP A 119 -20.80 20.56 8.64
CA ASP A 119 -19.80 21.58 8.95
C ASP A 119 -18.35 21.06 8.91
N ARG A 120 -18.18 19.75 8.77
CA ARG A 120 -16.87 19.08 8.75
C ARG A 120 -16.91 17.73 8.04
N GLU A 121 -15.74 17.23 7.66
CA GLU A 121 -15.60 15.86 7.15
C GLU A 121 -15.78 14.83 8.26
N SER A 122 -16.36 13.68 7.91
CA SER A 122 -16.42 12.51 8.79
C SER A 122 -15.44 11.46 8.30
N LEU A 123 -14.67 10.89 9.23
CA LEU A 123 -13.59 9.95 8.93
C LEU A 123 -14.05 8.50 9.16
N PHE A 124 -13.79 7.67 8.17
CA PHE A 124 -13.97 6.23 8.19
C PHE A 124 -12.72 5.55 7.66
N TYR A 125 -12.69 4.22 7.73
CA TYR A 125 -11.57 3.44 7.26
C TYR A 125 -12.04 2.32 6.35
N LEU A 126 -11.42 2.26 5.19
CA LEU A 126 -11.54 1.16 4.23
C LEU A 126 -10.44 0.15 4.50
N ASN A 127 -10.81 -1.09 4.75
CA ASN A 127 -9.88 -2.20 4.89
C ASN A 127 -10.02 -3.11 3.69
N PHE A 128 -8.90 -3.62 3.20
CA PHE A 128 -8.90 -4.70 2.23
C PHE A 128 -7.83 -5.73 2.56
N LEU A 129 -8.28 -6.96 2.64
CA LEU A 129 -7.46 -8.14 2.87
C LEU A 129 -7.16 -8.79 1.53
N GLN A 130 -5.89 -9.08 1.31
CA GLN A 130 -5.43 -9.87 0.19
C GLN A 130 -5.04 -11.27 0.65
N VAL A 131 -5.64 -12.28 0.02
CA VAL A 131 -5.31 -13.68 0.21
C VAL A 131 -4.69 -14.20 -1.09
N PRO A 132 -3.38 -14.52 -1.09
CA PRO A 132 -2.71 -15.03 -2.28
C PRO A 132 -3.19 -16.44 -2.60
N ALA A 133 -3.22 -16.80 -3.88
CA ALA A 133 -3.55 -18.15 -4.31
C ALA A 133 -2.45 -19.14 -3.89
N VAL A 134 -2.86 -20.27 -3.32
CA VAL A 134 -1.97 -21.39 -3.00
C VAL A 134 -2.08 -22.41 -4.12
N ARG A 135 -0.94 -22.83 -4.68
CA ARG A 135 -0.90 -23.89 -5.70
C ARG A 135 -1.19 -25.25 -5.05
N GLN A 136 -2.04 -26.05 -5.68
CA GLN A 136 -2.38 -27.39 -5.19
C GLN A 136 -1.17 -28.33 -5.07
N THR A 137 -0.18 -28.19 -5.95
CA THR A 137 1.07 -28.98 -5.93
C THR A 137 1.91 -28.74 -4.67
N ASP A 138 1.54 -27.79 -3.88
CA ASP A 138 2.28 -27.37 -2.70
C ASP A 138 1.54 -27.66 -1.39
N SER A 139 0.43 -28.42 -1.42
CA SER A 139 -0.39 -28.75 -0.24
C SER A 139 0.38 -29.51 0.84
N ASP A 140 1.37 -30.31 0.46
CA ASP A 140 2.11 -31.19 1.36
C ASP A 140 3.37 -30.55 1.98
N LYS A 141 3.61 -29.27 1.69
CA LYS A 141 4.75 -28.53 2.24
C LYS A 141 4.30 -27.62 3.37
N ASN A 142 5.11 -27.56 4.43
CA ASN A 142 4.93 -26.55 5.46
C ASN A 142 5.11 -25.15 4.86
N LYS A 143 4.05 -24.35 4.83
CA LYS A 143 4.06 -22.99 4.27
C LYS A 143 3.64 -21.97 5.32
N LEU A 144 4.33 -20.85 5.29
CA LEU A 144 3.85 -19.63 5.96
C LEU A 144 3.01 -18.84 4.96
N LEU A 145 1.70 -18.71 5.23
CA LEU A 145 0.82 -17.85 4.46
C LEU A 145 0.76 -16.48 5.15
N LEU A 146 1.30 -15.47 4.51
CA LEU A 146 1.24 -14.11 5.01
C LEU A 146 0.00 -13.42 4.44
N LEU A 147 -0.95 -13.06 5.32
CA LEU A 147 -2.12 -12.28 4.99
C LEU A 147 -1.84 -10.81 5.29
N VAL A 148 -2.06 -9.94 4.32
CA VAL A 148 -1.83 -8.51 4.45
C VAL A 148 -3.16 -7.78 4.37
N THR A 149 -3.48 -7.02 5.42
CA THR A 149 -4.62 -6.11 5.43
C THR A 149 -4.10 -4.68 5.28
N ASN A 150 -4.57 -4.00 4.27
CA ASN A 150 -4.32 -2.58 4.06
C ASN A 150 -5.49 -1.77 4.62
N ARG A 151 -5.18 -0.62 5.23
CA ARG A 151 -6.16 0.26 5.85
C ARG A 151 -5.98 1.69 5.35
N LEU A 152 -7.00 2.25 4.68
CA LEU A 152 -7.00 3.59 4.12
C LEU A 152 -8.07 4.46 4.76
N LYS A 153 -7.81 5.75 4.86
CA LYS A 153 -8.80 6.73 5.32
C LYS A 153 -9.83 7.02 4.23
N VAL A 154 -11.09 7.06 4.65
CA VAL A 154 -12.24 7.50 3.82
C VAL A 154 -12.83 8.75 4.46
N PHE A 155 -12.78 9.85 3.75
CA PHE A 155 -13.35 11.12 4.17
C PHE A 155 -14.70 11.30 3.49
N TYR A 156 -15.77 11.27 4.28
CA TYR A 156 -17.10 11.69 3.82
C TYR A 156 -17.15 13.21 3.87
N ARG A 157 -17.19 13.84 2.71
CA ARG A 157 -17.10 15.29 2.56
C ARG A 157 -18.44 15.90 2.22
N PRO A 158 -19.03 16.71 3.14
CA PRO A 158 -20.24 17.47 2.86
C PRO A 158 -20.03 18.50 1.75
N ALA A 159 -21.10 18.79 1.02
CA ALA A 159 -21.13 19.92 0.09
C ALA A 159 -20.93 21.24 0.85
N GLY A 160 -20.24 22.18 0.22
CA GLY A 160 -20.10 23.55 0.76
C GLY A 160 -18.95 23.74 1.76
N LEU A 161 -18.16 22.71 2.08
CA LEU A 161 -16.92 22.92 2.82
C LEU A 161 -15.92 23.74 1.99
N ALA A 162 -15.44 24.85 2.58
CA ALA A 162 -14.44 25.69 1.95
C ALA A 162 -13.12 24.92 1.72
N GLY A 163 -12.56 25.05 0.53
CA GLY A 163 -11.29 24.45 0.15
C GLY A 163 -11.43 23.13 -0.62
N ASP A 164 -10.48 22.90 -1.51
CA ASP A 164 -10.32 21.64 -2.23
C ASP A 164 -9.42 20.73 -1.45
N ALA A 165 -9.86 19.50 -1.19
CA ALA A 165 -9.09 18.47 -0.49
C ALA A 165 -7.78 18.10 -1.21
N ASN A 166 -7.68 18.38 -2.50
CA ASN A 166 -6.49 18.12 -3.31
C ASN A 166 -5.48 19.27 -3.30
N HIS A 167 -5.89 20.48 -2.90
CA HIS A 167 -5.08 21.70 -2.91
C HIS A 167 -4.86 22.32 -1.52
N VAL A 168 -4.97 21.52 -0.45
CA VAL A 168 -4.73 21.98 0.93
C VAL A 168 -3.30 22.47 1.13
N ILE A 169 -2.33 21.85 0.44
CA ILE A 169 -0.89 22.17 0.58
C ILE A 169 -0.60 23.61 0.14
N ASP A 170 -1.31 24.15 -0.84
CA ASP A 170 -1.09 25.49 -1.38
C ASP A 170 -1.55 26.60 -0.41
N ARG A 171 -2.19 26.24 0.71
CA ARG A 171 -2.70 27.18 1.75
C ARG A 171 -1.93 27.11 3.06
N LEU A 172 -0.91 26.26 3.16
CA LEU A 172 -0.06 26.13 4.35
C LEU A 172 1.20 26.99 4.25
N SER A 173 1.07 28.23 3.76
CA SER A 173 2.15 29.25 3.71
C SER A 173 2.08 30.16 4.92
#